data_d88931793151d5a35729bb3df81aef21
#
_entry.id   d88931793151d5a35729bb3df81aef21
#
_cell.length_a   1.000
_cell.length_b   1.000
_cell.length_c   1.000
_cell.angle_alpha   90.00
_cell.angle_beta   90.00
_cell.angle_gamma   90.00
#
_symmetry.space_group_name_H-M   'P 1'
#
loop_
_entity.id
_entity.type
_entity.pdbx_description
1 polymer ?
#
loop_
_entity_poly.entity_id
_entity_poly.type
_entity_poly.pdbx_seq_one_letter_code
_entity_poly.pdbx_strand_id
1 'polypeptide(L)'
;MYSWRDSSGTLVLSDTPKDGAARTFAVPGVPAAIRTTKKPFSRRAADFEDLILEHSLANGVSPDLVRGVIQAESAFNPMARSPKGAMGLMQLMPATAAVYNVVNAYDPGQNIRAGVKYLGTLLSKYSQNVELALAAYNAGPGAVKKYGAVPPYRETRNYIARIQGTAGVRPAANRAVYRNVELVAGREVTRLSNLPSQKVSPVRASIN
;
A
#
# COMPACT_ATOMS: atom_id res chain seq x y z
N MET A 1 20.17 11.62 -1.50
CA MET A 1 21.02 10.44 -1.25
C MET A 1 22.45 10.89 -1.25
N TYR A 2 23.27 10.42 -0.33
CA TYR A 2 24.69 10.73 -0.19
C TYR A 2 25.51 9.52 -0.62
N SER A 3 26.70 9.75 -1.14
CA SER A 3 27.63 8.68 -1.51
C SER A 3 29.03 8.99 -0.99
N TRP A 4 29.70 7.95 -0.50
CA TRP A 4 31.12 7.99 -0.14
C TRP A 4 31.76 6.62 -0.39
N ARG A 5 33.08 6.54 -0.35
CA ARG A 5 33.77 5.27 -0.32
C ARG A 5 34.21 4.97 1.11
N ASP A 6 34.00 3.74 1.56
CA ASP A 6 34.51 3.29 2.85
C ASP A 6 36.02 2.98 2.78
N SER A 7 36.59 2.55 3.91
CA SER A 7 38.01 2.22 4.00
C SER A 7 38.45 1.05 3.11
N SER A 8 37.52 0.24 2.63
CA SER A 8 37.77 -0.87 1.69
C SER A 8 37.62 -0.44 0.21
N GLY A 9 37.24 0.84 -0.03
CA GLY A 9 36.98 1.39 -1.37
C GLY A 9 35.58 1.10 -1.90
N THR A 10 34.70 0.44 -1.14
CA THR A 10 33.32 0.16 -1.52
C THR A 10 32.48 1.42 -1.55
N LEU A 11 31.71 1.62 -2.62
CA LEU A 11 30.77 2.74 -2.72
C LEU A 11 29.58 2.49 -1.80
N VAL A 12 29.42 3.36 -0.80
CA VAL A 12 28.27 3.36 0.11
C VAL A 12 27.29 4.44 -0.33
N LEU A 13 26.01 4.09 -0.39
CA LEU A 13 24.90 5.00 -0.65
C LEU A 13 24.03 5.07 0.61
N SER A 14 23.69 6.29 1.05
CA SER A 14 22.89 6.52 2.24
C SER A 14 21.99 7.75 2.06
N ASP A 15 20.92 7.81 2.80
CA ASP A 15 20.05 8.98 2.93
C ASP A 15 20.57 9.99 3.96
N THR A 16 21.49 9.56 4.83
CA THR A 16 22.17 10.43 5.81
C THR A 16 23.63 10.64 5.42
N PRO A 17 24.18 11.87 5.58
CA PRO A 17 25.59 12.11 5.36
C PRO A 17 26.43 11.48 6.48
N LYS A 18 27.53 10.82 6.11
CA LYS A 18 28.48 10.29 7.10
C LYS A 18 29.28 11.42 7.79
N ASP A 19 29.64 12.42 7.00
CA ASP A 19 30.43 13.58 7.40
C ASP A 19 30.27 14.71 6.36
N GLY A 20 30.96 15.82 6.55
CA GLY A 20 30.95 16.99 5.64
C GLY A 20 31.55 16.71 4.24
N ALA A 21 32.20 15.56 4.03
CA ALA A 21 32.77 15.15 2.74
C ALA A 21 31.82 14.31 1.89
N ALA A 22 30.68 13.90 2.43
CA ALA A 22 29.68 13.14 1.70
C ALA A 22 29.05 13.97 0.58
N ARG A 23 29.17 13.51 -0.67
CA ARG A 23 28.62 14.20 -1.84
C ARG A 23 27.19 13.76 -2.12
N THR A 24 26.34 14.72 -2.47
CA THR A 24 25.00 14.42 -2.99
C THR A 24 25.10 13.74 -4.34
N PHE A 25 24.42 12.61 -4.48
CA PHE A 25 24.37 11.85 -5.72
C PHE A 25 22.96 11.93 -6.31
N ALA A 26 22.86 12.42 -7.55
CA ALA A 26 21.63 12.37 -8.32
C ALA A 26 21.62 11.06 -9.13
N VAL A 27 20.63 10.21 -8.92
CA VAL A 27 20.45 8.98 -9.72
C VAL A 27 19.74 9.36 -11.02
N PRO A 28 20.38 9.23 -12.21
CA PRO A 28 19.74 9.53 -13.47
C PRO A 28 18.52 8.61 -13.69
N GLY A 29 17.38 9.18 -14.09
CA GLY A 29 16.17 8.41 -14.42
C GLY A 29 15.23 8.13 -13.25
N VAL A 30 15.57 8.53 -12.03
CA VAL A 30 14.63 8.47 -10.90
C VAL A 30 13.88 9.81 -10.83
N PRO A 31 12.53 9.81 -10.93
CA PRO A 31 11.77 11.04 -10.79
C PRO A 31 12.10 11.75 -9.47
N ALA A 32 12.22 13.07 -9.48
CA ALA A 32 12.49 13.91 -8.30
C ALA A 32 11.43 13.77 -7.17
N ALA A 33 10.44 12.93 -7.35
CA ALA A 33 9.39 12.58 -6.39
C ALA A 33 9.81 11.54 -5.34
N ILE A 34 10.98 10.87 -5.47
CA ILE A 34 11.56 10.11 -4.37
C ILE A 34 12.32 11.12 -3.47
N ARG A 35 11.58 12.03 -2.89
CA ARG A 35 12.08 12.84 -1.79
C ARG A 35 11.98 12.01 -0.53
N THR A 36 13.13 11.57 -0.06
CA THR A 36 13.41 11.07 1.27
C THR A 36 12.55 11.75 2.34
N THR A 37 11.82 10.91 3.04
CA THR A 37 11.43 11.00 4.45
C THR A 37 11.12 12.38 5.00
N LYS A 38 9.87 12.77 4.92
CA LYS A 38 9.27 13.57 5.99
C LYS A 38 9.57 12.86 7.32
N LYS A 39 9.88 13.63 8.38
CA LYS A 39 10.13 13.19 9.75
C LYS A 39 9.33 11.94 10.12
N PRO A 40 9.90 10.98 10.86
CA PRO A 40 9.19 9.80 11.30
C PRO A 40 7.85 10.22 11.92
N PHE A 41 6.79 9.51 11.57
CA PHE A 41 5.40 9.81 11.91
C PHE A 41 5.17 10.01 13.42
N SER A 42 5.96 9.35 14.24
CA SER A 42 6.04 9.53 15.70
C SER A 42 7.28 8.79 16.22
N ARG A 43 7.67 9.05 17.48
CA ARG A 43 8.69 8.24 18.16
C ARG A 43 8.33 6.74 18.12
N ARG A 44 7.05 6.41 18.26
CA ARG A 44 6.54 5.02 18.19
C ARG A 44 6.69 4.39 16.82
N ALA A 45 6.69 5.16 15.75
CA ALA A 45 6.85 4.62 14.40
C ALA A 45 8.25 4.03 14.18
N ALA A 46 9.27 4.59 14.82
CA ALA A 46 10.64 4.10 14.73
C ALA A 46 10.79 2.67 15.27
N ASP A 47 10.00 2.30 16.25
CA ASP A 47 10.06 0.97 16.88
C ASP A 47 9.62 -0.16 15.92
N PHE A 48 8.90 0.19 14.85
CA PHE A 48 8.34 -0.77 13.89
C PHE A 48 8.92 -0.63 12.48
N GLU A 49 9.90 0.25 12.30
CA GLU A 49 10.40 0.61 10.98
C GLU A 49 10.98 -0.60 10.23
N ASP A 50 11.79 -1.42 10.89
CA ASP A 50 12.40 -2.60 10.28
C ASP A 50 11.34 -3.60 9.81
N LEU A 51 10.31 -3.84 10.61
CA LEU A 51 9.18 -4.71 10.25
C LEU A 51 8.39 -4.14 9.06
N ILE A 52 8.19 -2.83 9.03
CA ILE A 52 7.50 -2.15 7.93
C ILE A 52 8.30 -2.32 6.64
N LEU A 53 9.60 -2.06 6.67
CA LEU A 53 10.47 -2.17 5.48
C LEU A 53 10.54 -3.60 4.97
N GLU A 54 10.78 -4.58 5.86
CA GLU A 54 10.86 -6.00 5.52
C GLU A 54 9.59 -6.48 4.81
N HIS A 55 8.43 -6.27 5.43
CA HIS A 55 7.17 -6.78 4.91
C HIS A 55 6.66 -5.99 3.70
N SER A 56 6.97 -4.70 3.63
CA SER A 56 6.70 -3.87 2.45
C SER A 56 7.44 -4.38 1.23
N LEU A 57 8.75 -4.64 1.37
CA LEU A 57 9.58 -5.18 0.30
C LEU A 57 9.09 -6.56 -0.15
N ALA A 58 8.82 -7.46 0.80
CA ALA A 58 8.36 -8.82 0.52
C ALA A 58 7.02 -8.88 -0.23
N ASN A 59 6.18 -7.86 -0.11
CA ASN A 59 4.84 -7.82 -0.72
C ASN A 59 4.68 -6.75 -1.82
N GLY A 60 5.74 -6.03 -2.19
CA GLY A 60 5.70 -4.98 -3.21
C GLY A 60 4.79 -3.79 -2.84
N VAL A 61 4.68 -3.49 -1.54
CA VAL A 61 3.86 -2.39 -1.01
C VAL A 61 4.77 -1.24 -0.61
N SER A 62 4.38 0.00 -0.90
CA SER A 62 5.15 1.18 -0.47
C SER A 62 5.23 1.25 1.06
N PRO A 63 6.43 1.38 1.66
CA PRO A 63 6.57 1.59 3.11
C PRO A 63 5.81 2.83 3.62
N ASP A 64 5.77 3.90 2.83
CA ASP A 64 5.03 5.11 3.19
C ASP A 64 3.52 4.86 3.25
N LEU A 65 2.99 4.03 2.34
CA LEU A 65 1.59 3.62 2.37
C LEU A 65 1.31 2.79 3.62
N VAL A 66 2.19 1.84 3.98
CA VAL A 66 2.06 1.03 5.20
C VAL A 66 2.07 1.89 6.45
N ARG A 67 3.01 2.85 6.55
CA ARG A 67 3.06 3.81 7.66
C ARG A 67 1.76 4.62 7.77
N GLY A 68 1.25 5.10 6.62
CA GLY A 68 -0.01 5.85 6.56
C GLY A 68 -1.19 5.02 7.06
N VAL A 69 -1.26 3.74 6.69
CA VAL A 69 -2.29 2.80 7.18
C VAL A 69 -2.15 2.59 8.69
N ILE A 70 -0.97 2.25 9.21
CA ILE A 70 -0.75 2.05 10.65
C ILE A 70 -1.08 3.31 11.45
N GLN A 71 -0.70 4.48 10.94
CA GLN A 71 -1.05 5.77 11.57
C GLN A 71 -2.56 5.98 11.61
N ALA A 72 -3.28 5.65 10.54
CA ALA A 72 -4.72 5.85 10.46
C ALA A 72 -5.49 4.84 11.33
N GLU A 73 -5.01 3.60 11.43
CA GLU A 73 -5.66 2.49 12.14
C GLU A 73 -5.45 2.53 13.66
N SER A 74 -4.22 2.79 14.10
CA SER A 74 -3.86 2.64 15.52
C SER A 74 -3.01 3.78 16.08
N ALA A 75 -2.57 4.74 15.27
CA ALA A 75 -1.54 5.71 15.65
C ALA A 75 -0.28 5.02 16.22
N PHE A 76 0.11 3.89 15.64
CA PHE A 76 1.22 3.04 16.09
C PHE A 76 1.05 2.45 17.49
N ASN A 77 -0.19 2.22 17.95
CA ASN A 77 -0.45 1.51 19.20
C ASN A 77 -0.65 0.00 18.93
N PRO A 78 0.29 -0.87 19.32
CA PRO A 78 0.17 -2.31 19.10
C PRO A 78 -0.97 -2.95 19.88
N MET A 79 -1.42 -2.32 20.97
CA MET A 79 -2.51 -2.81 21.81
C MET A 79 -3.87 -2.20 21.42
N ALA A 80 -3.96 -1.53 20.28
CA ALA A 80 -5.22 -0.93 19.83
C ALA A 80 -6.30 -2.00 19.59
N ARG A 81 -7.51 -1.73 20.06
CA ARG A 81 -8.69 -2.56 19.80
C ARG A 81 -9.87 -1.66 19.47
N SER A 82 -10.54 -1.94 18.36
CA SER A 82 -11.76 -1.22 18.01
C SER A 82 -13.01 -1.84 18.67
N PRO A 83 -14.11 -1.08 18.78
CA PRO A 83 -15.39 -1.62 19.22
C PRO A 83 -15.92 -2.75 18.33
N LYS A 84 -15.52 -2.78 17.06
CA LYS A 84 -15.89 -3.83 16.08
C LYS A 84 -14.98 -5.07 16.19
N GLY A 85 -13.99 -5.07 17.08
CA GLY A 85 -13.08 -6.21 17.29
C GLY A 85 -11.85 -6.23 16.41
N ALA A 86 -11.52 -5.15 15.69
CA ALA A 86 -10.24 -5.02 14.99
C ALA A 86 -9.08 -4.85 15.98
N MET A 87 -7.91 -5.42 15.70
CA MET A 87 -6.82 -5.56 16.67
C MET A 87 -5.46 -5.16 16.11
N GLY A 88 -4.65 -4.54 16.96
CA GLY A 88 -3.23 -4.27 16.75
C GLY A 88 -2.94 -3.10 15.81
N LEU A 89 -1.69 -3.01 15.35
CA LEU A 89 -1.14 -1.89 14.57
C LEU A 89 -1.93 -1.59 13.29
N MET A 90 -2.28 -2.63 12.53
CA MET A 90 -3.01 -2.52 11.27
C MET A 90 -4.49 -2.89 11.39
N GLN A 91 -5.03 -2.96 12.62
CA GLN A 91 -6.43 -3.21 12.94
C GLN A 91 -7.03 -4.40 12.17
N LEU A 92 -6.42 -5.57 12.34
CA LEU A 92 -6.89 -6.79 11.70
C LEU A 92 -8.19 -7.27 12.34
N MET A 93 -9.22 -7.48 11.54
CA MET A 93 -10.42 -8.19 11.97
C MET A 93 -10.10 -9.67 12.25
N PRO A 94 -10.77 -10.33 13.22
CA PRO A 94 -10.51 -11.74 13.56
C PRO A 94 -10.52 -12.67 12.34
N ALA A 95 -11.47 -12.50 11.43
CA ALA A 95 -11.55 -13.29 10.20
C ALA A 95 -10.32 -13.07 9.30
N THR A 96 -9.83 -11.83 9.17
CA THR A 96 -8.61 -11.52 8.40
C THR A 96 -7.38 -12.11 9.09
N ALA A 97 -7.27 -11.96 10.41
CA ALA A 97 -6.18 -12.54 11.19
C ALA A 97 -6.08 -14.06 10.99
N ALA A 98 -7.21 -14.77 11.01
CA ALA A 98 -7.28 -16.21 10.77
C ALA A 98 -6.79 -16.59 9.36
N VAL A 99 -7.21 -15.87 8.32
CA VAL A 99 -6.79 -16.12 6.91
C VAL A 99 -5.28 -16.02 6.74
N TYR A 100 -4.64 -15.11 7.49
CA TYR A 100 -3.18 -14.89 7.41
C TYR A 100 -2.38 -15.57 8.52
N ASN A 101 -2.98 -16.56 9.23
CA ASN A 101 -2.35 -17.34 10.30
C ASN A 101 -1.72 -16.47 11.39
N VAL A 102 -2.47 -15.47 11.87
CA VAL A 102 -2.09 -14.63 12.99
C VAL A 102 -2.58 -15.27 14.26
N VAL A 103 -1.65 -15.72 15.12
CA VAL A 103 -1.96 -16.32 16.43
C VAL A 103 -2.20 -15.25 17.48
N ASN A 104 -1.39 -14.20 17.46
CA ASN A 104 -1.54 -13.05 18.34
C ASN A 104 -1.56 -11.75 17.52
N ALA A 105 -2.74 -11.16 17.39
CA ALA A 105 -2.90 -9.92 16.62
C ALA A 105 -2.33 -8.67 17.32
N TYR A 106 -1.91 -8.77 18.58
CA TYR A 106 -1.22 -7.70 19.31
C TYR A 106 0.31 -7.82 19.20
N ASP A 107 0.83 -8.93 18.67
CA ASP A 107 2.23 -9.06 18.29
C ASP A 107 2.53 -8.21 17.03
N PRO A 108 3.47 -7.23 17.13
CA PRO A 108 3.73 -6.31 16.03
C PRO A 108 4.18 -7.02 14.74
N GLY A 109 5.03 -8.04 14.85
CA GLY A 109 5.57 -8.76 13.70
C GLY A 109 4.47 -9.51 12.95
N GLN A 110 3.61 -10.26 13.67
CA GLN A 110 2.50 -10.98 13.06
C GLN A 110 1.47 -10.03 12.47
N ASN A 111 1.16 -8.93 13.16
CA ASN A 111 0.16 -7.96 12.74
C ASN A 111 0.60 -7.24 11.46
N ILE A 112 1.82 -6.66 11.43
CA ILE A 112 2.34 -5.96 10.26
C ILE A 112 2.49 -6.93 9.08
N ARG A 113 3.07 -8.12 9.28
CA ARG A 113 3.20 -9.14 8.24
C ARG A 113 1.85 -9.43 7.57
N ALA A 114 0.84 -9.71 8.36
CA ALA A 114 -0.49 -10.05 7.86
C ALA A 114 -1.20 -8.86 7.20
N GLY A 115 -1.14 -7.69 7.84
CA GLY A 115 -1.77 -6.46 7.34
C GLY A 115 -1.17 -5.98 6.02
N VAL A 116 0.16 -6.01 5.89
CA VAL A 116 0.85 -5.64 4.65
C VAL A 116 0.54 -6.65 3.54
N LYS A 117 0.53 -7.95 3.84
CA LYS A 117 0.16 -8.99 2.88
C LYS A 117 -1.29 -8.82 2.41
N TYR A 118 -2.21 -8.52 3.30
CA TYR A 118 -3.61 -8.22 2.95
C TYR A 118 -3.71 -6.97 2.08
N LEU A 119 -3.01 -5.88 2.43
CA LEU A 119 -2.97 -4.66 1.63
C LEU A 119 -2.40 -4.91 0.23
N GLY A 120 -1.33 -5.70 0.12
CA GLY A 120 -0.74 -6.12 -1.17
C GLY A 120 -1.73 -6.92 -2.03
N THR A 121 -2.49 -7.83 -1.40
CA THR A 121 -3.56 -8.58 -2.08
C THR A 121 -4.64 -7.64 -2.63
N LEU A 122 -5.02 -6.62 -1.87
CA LEU A 122 -6.01 -5.63 -2.32
C LEU A 122 -5.44 -4.75 -3.44
N LEU A 123 -4.20 -4.29 -3.35
CA LEU A 123 -3.54 -3.54 -4.41
C LEU A 123 -3.50 -4.33 -5.73
N SER A 124 -3.14 -5.60 -5.66
CA SER A 124 -3.14 -6.50 -6.82
C SER A 124 -4.55 -6.68 -7.38
N LYS A 125 -5.54 -6.88 -6.51
CA LYS A 125 -6.95 -7.05 -6.89
C LYS A 125 -7.52 -5.83 -7.63
N TYR A 126 -7.10 -4.64 -7.25
CA TYR A 126 -7.58 -3.38 -7.83
C TYR A 126 -6.58 -2.74 -8.80
N SER A 127 -5.70 -3.53 -9.42
CA SER A 127 -4.74 -3.09 -10.45
C SER A 127 -3.90 -1.89 -9.98
N GLN A 128 -3.36 -1.97 -8.77
CA GLN A 128 -2.55 -0.93 -8.11
C GLN A 128 -3.29 0.41 -7.89
N ASN A 129 -4.62 0.40 -7.94
CA ASN A 129 -5.42 1.55 -7.52
C ASN A 129 -5.43 1.65 -6.01
N VAL A 130 -4.56 2.50 -5.47
CA VAL A 130 -4.39 2.69 -4.03
C VAL A 130 -5.70 3.13 -3.36
N GLU A 131 -6.48 3.98 -4.00
CA GLU A 131 -7.72 4.51 -3.44
C GLU A 131 -8.77 3.40 -3.25
N LEU A 132 -8.94 2.53 -4.26
CA LEU A 132 -9.84 1.37 -4.16
C LEU A 132 -9.33 0.32 -3.18
N ALA A 133 -8.00 0.10 -3.13
CA ALA A 133 -7.40 -0.81 -2.16
C ALA A 133 -7.62 -0.34 -0.72
N LEU A 134 -7.44 0.95 -0.44
CA LEU A 134 -7.71 1.55 0.87
C LEU A 134 -9.20 1.52 1.22
N ALA A 135 -10.08 1.79 0.23
CA ALA A 135 -11.52 1.65 0.42
C ALA A 135 -11.90 0.22 0.81
N ALA A 136 -11.31 -0.77 0.12
CA ALA A 136 -11.56 -2.18 0.42
C ALA A 136 -10.94 -2.61 1.75
N TYR A 137 -9.80 -2.07 2.13
CA TYR A 137 -9.18 -2.32 3.43
C TYR A 137 -10.09 -1.89 4.57
N ASN A 138 -10.62 -0.67 4.49
CA ASN A 138 -11.46 -0.07 5.54
C ASN A 138 -12.92 -0.57 5.51
N ALA A 139 -13.57 -0.57 4.34
CA ALA A 139 -15.00 -0.90 4.20
C ALA A 139 -15.28 -2.35 3.77
N GLY A 140 -14.23 -3.10 3.47
CA GLY A 140 -14.31 -4.44 2.93
C GLY A 140 -14.45 -4.50 1.39
N PRO A 141 -13.91 -5.55 0.74
CA PRO A 141 -13.98 -5.72 -0.72
C PRO A 141 -15.41 -5.83 -1.25
N GLY A 142 -16.35 -6.34 -0.41
CA GLY A 142 -17.77 -6.42 -0.75
C GLY A 142 -18.42 -5.07 -0.99
N ALA A 143 -18.08 -4.06 -0.17
CA ALA A 143 -18.58 -2.70 -0.34
C ALA A 143 -18.07 -2.09 -1.66
N VAL A 144 -16.77 -2.19 -1.94
CA VAL A 144 -16.20 -1.70 -3.20
C VAL A 144 -16.83 -2.41 -4.41
N LYS A 145 -17.05 -3.73 -4.33
CA LYS A 145 -17.75 -4.49 -5.39
C LYS A 145 -19.18 -3.99 -5.60
N LYS A 146 -19.92 -3.75 -4.52
CA LYS A 146 -21.32 -3.27 -4.56
C LYS A 146 -21.44 -1.94 -5.27
N TYR A 147 -20.54 -0.99 -4.98
CA TYR A 147 -20.62 0.36 -5.54
C TYR A 147 -19.85 0.53 -6.85
N GLY A 148 -18.99 -0.42 -7.21
CA GLY A 148 -18.10 -0.29 -8.37
C GLY A 148 -17.05 0.81 -8.25
N ALA A 149 -16.93 1.42 -7.07
CA ALA A 149 -16.09 2.58 -6.77
C ALA A 149 -15.81 2.65 -5.26
N VAL A 150 -15.15 3.71 -4.79
CA VAL A 150 -15.06 4.05 -3.37
C VAL A 150 -16.48 4.22 -2.81
N PRO A 151 -16.88 3.43 -1.80
CA PRO A 151 -18.21 3.54 -1.22
C PRO A 151 -18.49 4.96 -0.70
N PRO A 152 -19.74 5.45 -0.75
CA PRO A 152 -20.09 6.79 -0.30
C PRO A 152 -20.12 6.91 1.24
N TYR A 153 -19.37 6.08 1.94
CA TYR A 153 -19.26 6.12 3.39
C TYR A 153 -18.32 7.23 3.83
N ARG A 154 -18.80 8.13 4.69
CA ARG A 154 -18.01 9.25 5.21
C ARG A 154 -16.74 8.77 5.92
N GLU A 155 -16.84 7.67 6.70
CA GLU A 155 -15.70 7.06 7.40
C GLU A 155 -14.62 6.65 6.41
N THR A 156 -14.97 5.91 5.35
CA THR A 156 -14.03 5.42 4.34
C THR A 156 -13.36 6.55 3.56
N ARG A 157 -14.12 7.56 3.17
CA ARG A 157 -13.57 8.73 2.47
C ARG A 157 -12.57 9.50 3.34
N ASN A 158 -12.91 9.71 4.61
CA ASN A 158 -12.01 10.35 5.58
C ASN A 158 -10.76 9.51 5.85
N TYR A 159 -10.90 8.19 5.89
CA TYR A 159 -9.79 7.26 6.03
C TYR A 159 -8.79 7.40 4.88
N ILE A 160 -9.27 7.34 3.65
CA ILE A 160 -8.45 7.51 2.44
C ILE A 160 -7.75 8.88 2.46
N ALA A 161 -8.48 9.95 2.72
CA ALA A 161 -7.93 11.32 2.76
C ALA A 161 -6.81 11.46 3.80
N ARG A 162 -6.96 10.87 5.00
CA ARG A 162 -5.92 10.87 6.05
C ARG A 162 -4.64 10.19 5.57
N ILE A 163 -4.75 9.02 4.95
CA ILE A 163 -3.59 8.26 4.48
C ILE A 163 -2.90 8.98 3.33
N GLN A 164 -3.65 9.49 2.37
CA GLN A 164 -3.09 10.26 1.25
C GLN A 164 -2.36 11.51 1.73
N GLY A 165 -2.89 12.21 2.72
CA GLY A 165 -2.26 13.38 3.32
C GLY A 165 -0.97 13.07 4.08
N THR A 166 -0.89 11.93 4.74
CA THR A 166 0.27 11.50 5.54
C THR A 166 1.33 10.78 4.71
N ALA A 167 0.95 9.86 3.86
CA ALA A 167 1.87 9.05 3.07
C ALA A 167 2.46 9.80 1.87
N GLY A 168 2.03 11.03 1.59
CA GLY A 168 2.43 11.75 0.38
C GLY A 168 1.96 11.05 -0.90
N VAL A 169 1.10 10.06 -0.78
CA VAL A 169 0.45 9.37 -1.90
C VAL A 169 -0.53 10.36 -2.51
N ARG A 170 -0.16 10.96 -3.62
CA ARG A 170 -1.08 11.82 -4.36
C ARG A 170 -2.29 10.99 -4.77
N PRO A 171 -3.52 11.51 -4.61
CA PRO A 171 -4.68 10.91 -5.26
C PRO A 171 -4.31 10.70 -6.73
N ALA A 172 -4.54 9.51 -7.25
CA ALA A 172 -4.49 9.33 -8.70
C ALA A 172 -5.47 10.36 -9.26
N ALA A 173 -4.95 11.41 -9.90
CA ALA A 173 -5.74 12.50 -10.42
C ALA A 173 -6.91 11.90 -11.19
N ASN A 174 -8.10 12.04 -10.63
CA ASN A 174 -9.42 11.70 -11.19
C ASN A 174 -9.41 10.61 -12.29
N ARG A 175 -8.71 9.49 -12.02
CA ARG A 175 -8.68 8.36 -12.95
C ARG A 175 -10.02 7.66 -12.85
N ALA A 176 -10.75 7.71 -13.94
CA ALA A 176 -11.98 6.95 -14.08
C ALA A 176 -11.72 5.49 -13.68
N VAL A 177 -12.62 4.94 -12.86
CA VAL A 177 -12.58 3.53 -12.51
C VAL A 177 -13.43 2.79 -13.52
N TYR A 178 -12.81 1.93 -14.27
CA TYR A 178 -13.49 1.12 -15.28
C TYR A 178 -13.87 -0.24 -14.68
N ARG A 179 -15.09 -0.65 -14.96
CA ARG A 179 -15.57 -1.98 -14.68
C ARG A 179 -15.27 -2.85 -15.91
N ASN A 180 -14.18 -3.60 -15.85
CA ASN A 180 -13.79 -4.52 -16.90
C ASN A 180 -14.41 -5.90 -16.61
N VAL A 181 -15.08 -6.48 -17.59
CA VAL A 181 -15.59 -7.84 -17.52
C VAL A 181 -14.71 -8.70 -18.41
N GLU A 182 -14.06 -9.69 -17.83
CA GLU A 182 -13.18 -10.63 -18.52
C GLU A 182 -13.77 -12.04 -18.43
N LEU A 183 -13.67 -12.80 -19.51
CA LEU A 183 -14.00 -14.23 -19.50
C LEU A 183 -12.75 -15.02 -19.07
N VAL A 184 -12.78 -15.60 -17.87
CA VAL A 184 -11.73 -16.47 -17.37
C VAL A 184 -12.29 -17.88 -17.25
N ALA A 185 -11.77 -18.83 -18.01
CA ALA A 185 -12.26 -20.21 -18.07
C ALA A 185 -13.79 -20.31 -18.29
N GLY A 186 -14.34 -19.46 -19.19
CA GLY A 186 -15.76 -19.44 -19.53
C GLY A 186 -16.68 -18.79 -18.49
N ARG A 187 -16.13 -18.18 -17.45
CA ARG A 187 -16.90 -17.44 -16.42
C ARG A 187 -16.60 -15.95 -16.51
N GLU A 188 -17.62 -15.12 -16.40
CA GLU A 188 -17.47 -13.67 -16.32
C GLU A 188 -16.86 -13.28 -14.98
N VAL A 189 -15.68 -12.64 -15.02
CA VAL A 189 -15.02 -12.07 -13.86
C VAL A 189 -14.98 -10.54 -14.01
N THR A 190 -15.61 -9.84 -13.07
CA THR A 190 -15.57 -8.38 -13.02
C THR A 190 -14.32 -7.92 -12.30
N ARG A 191 -13.50 -7.11 -12.96
CA ARG A 191 -12.35 -6.41 -12.36
C ARG A 191 -12.55 -4.91 -12.43
N LEU A 192 -12.19 -4.22 -11.34
CA LEU A 192 -12.12 -2.76 -11.29
C LEU A 192 -10.69 -2.33 -11.57
N SER A 193 -10.50 -1.43 -12.53
CA SER A 193 -9.19 -0.99 -13.00
C SER A 193 -9.20 0.51 -13.31
N ASN A 194 -8.04 1.14 -13.30
CA ASN A 194 -7.84 2.51 -13.80
C ASN A 194 -7.67 2.57 -15.32
N LEU A 195 -7.59 1.42 -15.97
CA LEU A 195 -7.46 1.34 -17.41
C LEU A 195 -8.76 0.86 -18.01
N PRO A 196 -9.23 1.46 -19.12
CA PRO A 196 -10.35 0.91 -19.88
C PRO A 196 -9.97 -0.48 -20.38
N SER A 197 -10.96 -1.39 -20.48
CA SER A 197 -10.75 -2.66 -21.16
C SER A 197 -10.25 -2.39 -22.58
N GLN A 198 -9.13 -2.97 -22.96
CA GLN A 198 -8.72 -2.97 -24.35
C GLN A 198 -9.79 -3.75 -25.13
N LYS A 199 -10.54 -3.06 -25.99
CA LYS A 199 -11.40 -3.73 -26.95
C LYS A 199 -10.49 -4.56 -27.85
N VAL A 200 -10.55 -5.86 -27.71
CA VAL A 200 -9.95 -6.77 -28.68
C VAL A 200 -10.66 -6.48 -30.00
N SER A 201 -9.98 -5.79 -30.91
CA SER A 201 -10.49 -5.62 -32.28
C SER A 201 -10.64 -7.03 -32.88
N PRO A 202 -11.79 -7.37 -33.45
CA PRO A 202 -11.94 -8.66 -34.11
C PRO A 202 -10.91 -8.76 -35.22
N VAL A 203 -10.04 -9.76 -35.14
CA VAL A 203 -9.15 -10.14 -36.24
C VAL A 203 -10.04 -10.47 -37.42
N ARG A 204 -10.03 -9.62 -38.46
CA ARG A 204 -10.63 -9.97 -39.74
C ARG A 204 -9.86 -11.19 -40.28
N ALA A 205 -10.49 -12.34 -40.21
CA ALA A 205 -10.06 -13.49 -40.94
C ALA A 205 -10.21 -13.14 -42.44
N SER A 206 -9.09 -12.87 -43.10
CA SER A 206 -9.04 -12.85 -44.57
C SER A 206 -9.15 -14.31 -45.02
N ILE A 207 -10.31 -14.66 -45.51
CA ILE A 207 -10.51 -15.91 -46.27
C ILE A 207 -10.07 -15.57 -47.70
N ASN A 208 -8.98 -16.15 -48.13
CA ASN A 208 -8.64 -16.35 -49.54
C ASN A 208 -9.21 -17.70 -49.98
#